data_fd4d317495e40aa20b26b09a86a7fd22
#
_entry.id   fd4d317495e40aa20b26b09a86a7fd22
#
_cell.length_a   1.000
_cell.length_b   1.000
_cell.length_c   1.000
_cell.angle_alpha   90.00
_cell.angle_beta   90.00
_cell.angle_gamma   90.00
#
_symmetry.space_group_name_H-M   'P 1'
#
loop_
_entity.id
_entity.type
_entity.pdbx_description
1 polymer ?
#
loop_
_entity_poly.entity_id
_entity_poly.type
_entity_poly.pdbx_seq_one_letter_code
_entity_poly.pdbx_strand_id
1 'polypeptide(L)'
;PNPNPNPNPNPNPNPNPNPNPDPKPPIIYGDKETKMMRGSKTAMVSSILLWRTNNNDLERRMGDIRLGKEENGIWARYLGGKNELDKKNASFKQTYNIAQVGYDKKKGNWTIGAALDYGTGKDTYANGTGKEKLASLALYGAMQKEDGQYLDIILRGSRVKNDYTVYNEMNHRLDGKYRTGGLSVSVEYGKRMKKEN
;
A
#
# COMPACT_ATOMS: atom_id res chain seq x y z
N PRO A 1 59.27 -69.42 -47.12
CA PRO A 1 58.73 -69.10 -45.79
C PRO A 1 58.00 -67.76 -45.87
N ASN A 2 56.72 -67.85 -45.55
CA ASN A 2 55.82 -66.72 -45.63
C ASN A 2 55.84 -66.02 -44.24
N PRO A 3 56.06 -64.70 -44.17
CA PRO A 3 56.07 -64.03 -42.89
C PRO A 3 54.64 -63.87 -42.35
N ASN A 4 54.58 -64.18 -41.06
CA ASN A 4 53.40 -64.20 -40.22
C ASN A 4 52.69 -62.78 -40.23
N PRO A 5 51.38 -62.71 -40.41
CA PRO A 5 50.70 -61.40 -40.38
C PRO A 5 50.72 -60.84 -38.96
N ASN A 6 50.98 -59.50 -38.94
CA ASN A 6 51.07 -58.63 -37.78
C ASN A 6 49.80 -58.74 -36.90
N PRO A 7 49.87 -58.87 -35.57
CA PRO A 7 48.70 -58.88 -34.74
C PRO A 7 47.93 -57.55 -34.78
N ASN A 8 46.62 -57.66 -34.88
CA ASN A 8 45.64 -56.59 -34.93
C ASN A 8 45.84 -55.63 -33.75
N PRO A 9 45.88 -54.30 -33.95
CA PRO A 9 46.01 -53.38 -32.85
C PRO A 9 44.80 -53.43 -31.95
N ASN A 10 45.05 -53.49 -30.63
CA ASN A 10 44.07 -53.55 -29.54
C ASN A 10 43.07 -52.40 -29.69
N PRO A 11 41.74 -52.63 -29.60
CA PRO A 11 40.77 -51.54 -29.68
C PRO A 11 40.99 -50.56 -28.53
N ASN A 12 41.00 -49.30 -28.91
CA ASN A 12 41.13 -48.15 -28.02
C ASN A 12 40.14 -48.24 -26.85
N PRO A 13 40.54 -48.08 -25.59
CA PRO A 13 39.64 -48.13 -24.46
C PRO A 13 38.57 -47.04 -24.61
N ASN A 14 37.32 -47.49 -24.44
CA ASN A 14 36.12 -46.63 -24.47
C ASN A 14 36.33 -45.42 -23.55
N PRO A 15 36.10 -44.17 -23.99
CA PRO A 15 36.24 -43.02 -23.12
C PRO A 15 35.33 -43.17 -21.93
N ASN A 16 35.89 -43.03 -20.73
CA ASN A 16 35.20 -43.08 -19.44
C ASN A 16 33.95 -42.13 -19.50
N PRO A 17 32.76 -42.60 -19.15
CA PRO A 17 31.58 -41.73 -19.16
C PRO A 17 31.85 -40.52 -18.26
N ASN A 18 31.58 -39.37 -18.80
CA ASN A 18 31.70 -38.07 -18.13
C ASN A 18 31.08 -38.17 -16.72
N PRO A 19 31.80 -37.82 -15.65
CA PRO A 19 31.24 -37.91 -14.30
C PRO A 19 29.95 -37.10 -14.23
N ASN A 20 28.90 -37.72 -13.76
CA ASN A 20 27.62 -37.07 -13.53
C ASN A 20 27.88 -35.79 -12.71
N PRO A 21 27.41 -34.60 -13.16
CA PRO A 21 27.66 -33.39 -12.39
C PRO A 21 27.18 -33.58 -10.97
N ASP A 22 28.00 -33.24 -10.01
CA ASP A 22 27.67 -33.33 -8.58
C ASP A 22 26.27 -32.76 -8.33
N PRO A 23 25.42 -33.46 -7.58
CA PRO A 23 24.10 -32.96 -7.27
C PRO A 23 24.26 -31.60 -6.61
N LYS A 24 23.65 -30.56 -7.21
CA LYS A 24 23.63 -29.23 -6.61
C LYS A 24 23.15 -29.36 -5.17
N PRO A 25 23.85 -28.77 -4.20
CA PRO A 25 23.42 -28.83 -2.81
C PRO A 25 21.96 -28.35 -2.71
N PRO A 26 21.13 -28.99 -1.89
CA PRO A 26 19.73 -28.58 -1.74
C PRO A 26 19.69 -27.12 -1.34
N ILE A 27 18.87 -26.32 -2.05
CA ILE A 27 18.61 -24.93 -1.68
C ILE A 27 17.82 -24.99 -0.36
N ILE A 28 18.52 -24.78 0.75
CA ILE A 28 17.89 -24.63 2.06
C ILE A 28 17.25 -23.24 2.06
N TYR A 29 15.94 -23.19 1.85
CA TYR A 29 15.16 -21.99 2.11
C TYR A 29 15.21 -21.75 3.62
N GLY A 30 16.01 -20.78 4.04
CA GLY A 30 16.06 -20.40 5.45
C GLY A 30 14.69 -19.84 5.88
N ASP A 31 14.23 -20.21 7.06
CA ASP A 31 13.00 -19.69 7.69
C ASP A 31 13.04 -18.19 7.98
N LYS A 32 14.16 -17.52 7.69
CA LYS A 32 14.35 -16.10 7.93
C LYS A 32 14.01 -15.27 6.69
N GLU A 33 13.11 -14.34 6.89
CA GLU A 33 12.76 -13.34 5.88
C GLU A 33 14.01 -12.57 5.41
N THR A 34 14.24 -12.53 4.09
CA THR A 34 15.35 -11.77 3.52
C THR A 34 15.13 -10.25 3.68
N LYS A 35 16.21 -9.49 3.71
CA LYS A 35 16.16 -8.02 3.77
C LYS A 35 15.33 -7.42 2.63
N MET A 36 15.47 -7.98 1.43
CA MET A 36 14.73 -7.56 0.23
C MET A 36 13.22 -7.83 0.37
N MET A 37 12.83 -9.01 0.86
CA MET A 37 11.43 -9.35 1.11
C MET A 37 10.81 -8.44 2.18
N ARG A 38 11.54 -8.15 3.26
CA ARG A 38 11.11 -7.21 4.30
C ARG A 38 10.91 -5.81 3.75
N GLY A 39 11.81 -5.29 2.92
CA GLY A 39 11.68 -4.01 2.24
C GLY A 39 10.44 -3.95 1.34
N SER A 40 10.19 -4.99 0.54
CA SER A 40 9.01 -5.07 -0.32
C SER A 40 7.70 -5.13 0.48
N LYS A 41 7.66 -5.86 1.58
CA LYS A 41 6.51 -5.85 2.51
C LYS A 41 6.31 -4.48 3.14
N THR A 42 7.40 -3.81 3.52
CA THR A 42 7.35 -2.45 4.07
C THR A 42 6.72 -1.47 3.09
N ALA A 43 7.05 -1.57 1.79
CA ALA A 43 6.43 -0.77 0.74
C ALA A 43 4.90 -1.01 0.63
N MET A 44 4.43 -2.24 0.86
CA MET A 44 2.98 -2.53 0.89
C MET A 44 2.32 -1.91 2.12
N VAL A 45 2.96 -1.99 3.28
CA VAL A 45 2.42 -1.43 4.53
C VAL A 45 2.35 0.09 4.47
N SER A 46 3.34 0.76 3.86
CA SER A 46 3.31 2.22 3.68
C SER A 46 2.11 2.67 2.84
N SER A 47 1.79 1.94 1.76
CA SER A 47 0.62 2.24 0.93
C SER A 47 -0.71 2.03 1.66
N ILE A 48 -0.81 1.02 2.51
CA ILE A 48 -1.99 0.81 3.36
C ILE A 48 -2.15 1.97 4.34
N LEU A 49 -1.04 2.48 4.89
CA LEU A 49 -1.09 3.58 5.84
C LEU A 49 -1.48 4.90 5.16
N LEU A 50 -0.97 5.17 3.95
CA LEU A 50 -1.39 6.32 3.14
C LEU A 50 -2.90 6.26 2.82
N TRP A 51 -3.39 5.09 2.40
CA TRP A 51 -4.81 4.85 2.13
C TRP A 51 -5.67 5.07 3.39
N ARG A 52 -5.24 4.57 4.55
CA ARG A 52 -5.92 4.78 5.83
C ARG A 52 -5.94 6.24 6.24
N THR A 53 -4.83 6.95 6.07
CA THR A 53 -4.73 8.39 6.35
C THR A 53 -5.75 9.18 5.53
N ASN A 54 -5.87 8.85 4.24
CA ASN A 54 -6.86 9.48 3.36
C ASN A 54 -8.31 9.16 3.78
N ASN A 55 -8.60 7.94 4.22
CA ASN A 55 -9.94 7.56 4.69
C ASN A 55 -10.35 8.34 5.93
N ASN A 56 -9.47 8.44 6.93
CA ASN A 56 -9.75 9.11 8.19
C ASN A 56 -10.00 10.62 8.04
N ASP A 57 -9.53 11.23 6.96
CA ASP A 57 -9.70 12.67 6.79
C ASP A 57 -11.13 13.07 6.39
N LEU A 58 -11.82 12.25 5.60
CA LEU A 58 -13.21 12.55 5.24
C LEU A 58 -14.15 12.45 6.46
N GLU A 59 -13.81 11.65 7.48
CA GLU A 59 -14.53 11.62 8.76
C GLU A 59 -14.49 12.98 9.46
N ARG A 60 -13.42 13.75 9.30
CA ARG A 60 -13.34 15.13 9.79
C ARG A 60 -14.33 16.06 9.07
N ARG A 61 -14.54 15.85 7.76
CA ARG A 61 -15.59 16.60 7.03
C ARG A 61 -16.97 16.33 7.60
N MET A 62 -17.27 15.08 7.97
CA MET A 62 -18.54 14.76 8.65
C MET A 62 -18.65 15.48 9.98
N GLY A 63 -17.57 15.59 10.73
CA GLY A 63 -17.51 16.38 11.97
C GLY A 63 -17.81 17.88 11.74
N ASP A 64 -17.25 18.46 10.68
CA ASP A 64 -17.49 19.88 10.36
C ASP A 64 -18.94 20.13 9.94
N ILE A 65 -19.55 19.25 9.15
CA ILE A 65 -20.97 19.29 8.79
C ILE A 65 -21.84 19.23 10.06
N ARG A 66 -21.53 18.32 10.98
CA ARG A 66 -22.26 18.17 12.26
C ARG A 66 -22.16 19.41 13.14
N LEU A 67 -21.06 20.15 13.06
CA LEU A 67 -20.88 21.38 13.82
C LEU A 67 -21.55 22.60 13.18
N GLY A 68 -22.17 22.42 11.99
CA GLY A 68 -22.82 23.51 11.25
C GLY A 68 -21.85 24.59 10.79
N LYS A 69 -20.56 24.27 10.69
CA LYS A 69 -19.51 25.23 10.32
C LYS A 69 -19.48 25.57 8.85
N GLU A 70 -20.14 24.73 8.04
CA GLU A 70 -20.05 24.85 6.60
C GLU A 70 -21.43 24.77 5.94
N GLU A 71 -21.66 25.70 5.02
CA GLU A 71 -22.85 25.75 4.18
C GLU A 71 -22.69 24.86 2.94
N ASN A 72 -23.80 24.68 2.20
CA ASN A 72 -23.79 23.93 0.94
C ASN A 72 -22.79 24.51 -0.06
N GLY A 73 -22.12 23.68 -0.82
CA GLY A 73 -21.28 24.13 -1.92
C GLY A 73 -19.99 23.35 -2.13
N ILE A 74 -19.10 24.00 -2.86
CA ILE A 74 -17.77 23.46 -3.13
C ILE A 74 -16.86 23.71 -1.92
N TRP A 75 -16.11 22.72 -1.55
CA TRP A 75 -15.10 22.82 -0.53
C TRP A 75 -13.78 22.19 -1.01
N ALA A 76 -12.68 22.62 -0.45
CA ALA A 76 -11.36 22.10 -0.72
C ALA A 76 -10.58 21.97 0.58
N ARG A 77 -9.72 20.95 0.66
CA ARG A 77 -8.81 20.71 1.77
C ARG A 77 -7.44 20.29 1.27
N TYR A 78 -6.45 20.57 2.08
CA TYR A 78 -5.10 20.08 1.89
C TYR A 78 -4.57 19.53 3.21
N LEU A 79 -4.00 18.34 3.12
CA LEU A 79 -3.35 17.65 4.22
C LEU A 79 -1.91 17.38 3.89
N GLY A 80 -1.03 17.75 4.78
CA GLY A 80 0.37 17.35 4.76
C GLY A 80 0.74 16.76 6.11
N GLY A 81 1.58 15.72 6.09
CA GLY A 81 1.99 15.10 7.33
C GLY A 81 3.05 14.02 7.16
N LYS A 82 3.34 13.38 8.28
CA LYS A 82 4.28 12.27 8.34
C LYS A 82 3.62 11.08 9.04
N ASN A 83 3.83 9.91 8.47
CA ASN A 83 3.55 8.64 9.10
C ASN A 83 4.89 7.98 9.45
N GLU A 84 4.98 7.37 10.61
CA GLU A 84 6.14 6.61 11.02
C GLU A 84 5.69 5.28 11.61
N LEU A 85 6.33 4.22 11.16
CA LEU A 85 6.14 2.89 11.71
C LEU A 85 7.52 2.31 12.01
N ASP A 86 7.72 1.89 13.25
CA ASP A 86 8.92 1.17 13.67
C ASP A 86 8.52 -0.13 14.36
N LYS A 87 8.48 -1.20 13.58
CA LYS A 87 8.17 -2.56 14.02
C LYS A 87 9.19 -3.53 13.42
N LYS A 88 9.40 -4.65 14.10
CA LYS A 88 10.35 -5.70 13.67
C LYS A 88 10.18 -6.13 12.21
N ASN A 89 8.93 -6.16 11.72
CA ASN A 89 8.58 -6.68 10.39
C ASN A 89 8.38 -5.57 9.33
N ALA A 90 8.28 -4.31 9.74
CA ALA A 90 8.14 -3.16 8.84
C ALA A 90 8.59 -1.90 9.57
N SER A 91 9.54 -1.17 8.98
CA SER A 91 10.02 0.11 9.52
C SER A 91 10.16 1.10 8.38
N PHE A 92 9.46 2.23 8.48
CA PHE A 92 9.52 3.29 7.48
C PHE A 92 9.08 4.65 8.04
N LYS A 93 9.53 5.69 7.35
CA LYS A 93 9.02 7.06 7.48
C LYS A 93 8.39 7.47 6.15
N GLN A 94 7.17 7.96 6.19
CA GLN A 94 6.42 8.44 5.03
C GLN A 94 6.07 9.91 5.22
N THR A 95 6.42 10.74 4.25
CA THR A 95 5.90 12.11 4.15
C THR A 95 4.83 12.12 3.08
N TYR A 96 3.64 12.62 3.41
CA TYR A 96 2.51 12.64 2.48
C TYR A 96 1.92 14.04 2.33
N ASN A 97 1.29 14.23 1.17
CA ASN A 97 0.48 15.40 0.83
C ASN A 97 -0.77 14.92 0.10
N ILE A 98 -1.94 15.35 0.53
CA ILE A 98 -3.23 14.97 -0.05
C ILE A 98 -4.04 16.25 -0.27
N ALA A 99 -4.50 16.46 -1.49
CA ALA A 99 -5.47 17.49 -1.84
C ALA A 99 -6.83 16.82 -2.02
N GLN A 100 -7.87 17.44 -1.46
CA GLN A 100 -9.25 17.00 -1.57
C GLN A 100 -10.10 18.15 -2.08
N VAL A 101 -11.05 17.84 -2.95
CA VAL A 101 -12.09 18.75 -3.41
C VAL A 101 -13.42 18.01 -3.38
N GLY A 102 -14.46 18.69 -2.94
CA GLY A 102 -15.77 18.09 -2.88
C GLY A 102 -16.89 19.11 -3.04
N TYR A 103 -18.08 18.57 -3.20
CA TYR A 103 -19.32 19.33 -3.22
C TYR A 103 -20.34 18.61 -2.38
N ASP A 104 -21.06 19.35 -1.56
CA ASP A 104 -22.19 18.83 -0.81
C ASP A 104 -23.40 19.77 -0.84
N LYS A 105 -24.57 19.19 -0.65
CA LYS A 105 -25.83 19.87 -0.63
C LYS A 105 -26.71 19.38 0.49
N LYS A 106 -27.24 20.30 1.27
CA LYS A 106 -28.20 20.02 2.34
C LYS A 106 -29.61 19.93 1.77
N LYS A 107 -30.34 18.89 2.17
CA LYS A 107 -31.76 18.69 1.86
C LYS A 107 -32.47 18.17 3.12
N GLY A 108 -33.20 19.05 3.82
CA GLY A 108 -33.80 18.73 5.11
C GLY A 108 -32.72 18.38 6.16
N ASN A 109 -32.85 17.22 6.78
CA ASN A 109 -31.91 16.75 7.80
C ASN A 109 -30.66 16.06 7.21
N TRP A 110 -30.59 15.91 5.88
CA TRP A 110 -29.47 15.27 5.19
C TRP A 110 -28.56 16.28 4.50
N THR A 111 -27.27 16.08 4.63
CA THR A 111 -26.25 16.68 3.75
C THR A 111 -25.63 15.55 2.94
N ILE A 112 -25.72 15.61 1.62
CA ILE A 112 -25.21 14.59 0.70
C ILE A 112 -24.11 15.22 -0.14
N GLY A 113 -23.02 14.51 -0.35
CA GLY A 113 -21.89 15.03 -1.11
C GLY A 113 -21.04 13.98 -1.78
N ALA A 114 -20.10 14.49 -2.58
CA ALA A 114 -19.05 13.71 -3.21
C ALA A 114 -17.72 14.43 -3.07
N ALA A 115 -16.62 13.66 -3.03
CA ALA A 115 -15.26 14.20 -2.95
C ALA A 115 -14.32 13.42 -3.86
N LEU A 116 -13.34 14.14 -4.40
CA LEU A 116 -12.20 13.60 -5.12
C LEU A 116 -10.93 13.92 -4.33
N ASP A 117 -10.07 12.94 -4.21
CA ASP A 117 -8.79 13.09 -3.53
C ASP A 117 -7.64 12.71 -4.45
N TYR A 118 -6.56 13.46 -4.37
CA TYR A 118 -5.28 13.11 -4.96
C TYR A 118 -4.17 13.30 -3.95
N GLY A 119 -3.38 12.25 -3.75
CA GLY A 119 -2.31 12.22 -2.77
C GLY A 119 -0.99 11.73 -3.32
N THR A 120 0.09 12.14 -2.70
CA THR A 120 1.45 11.64 -2.93
C THR A 120 2.10 11.27 -1.61
N GLY A 121 2.89 10.19 -1.62
CA GLY A 121 3.72 9.76 -0.51
C GLY A 121 5.18 9.62 -0.95
N LYS A 122 6.10 9.93 -0.06
CA LYS A 122 7.52 9.63 -0.19
C LYS A 122 7.94 8.83 1.05
N ASP A 123 8.47 7.65 0.80
CA ASP A 123 8.85 6.71 1.85
C ASP A 123 10.34 6.54 1.94
N THR A 124 10.83 6.41 3.16
CA THR A 124 12.18 5.94 3.48
C THR A 124 12.06 4.67 4.30
N TYR A 125 12.58 3.57 3.77
CA TYR A 125 12.63 2.26 4.43
C TYR A 125 14.01 2.04 5.04
N ALA A 126 14.13 1.05 5.91
CA ALA A 126 15.43 0.66 6.46
C ALA A 126 16.45 0.25 5.38
N ASN A 127 15.99 -0.24 4.22
CA ASN A 127 16.83 -0.69 3.11
C ASN A 127 16.36 -0.17 1.74
N GLY A 128 15.74 1.00 1.68
CA GLY A 128 15.27 1.54 0.41
C GLY A 128 14.36 2.75 0.52
N THR A 129 13.70 3.05 -0.58
CA THR A 129 12.79 4.20 -0.69
C THR A 129 11.57 3.85 -1.53
N GLY A 130 10.48 4.61 -1.37
CA GLY A 130 9.25 4.48 -2.15
C GLY A 130 8.67 5.82 -2.55
N LYS A 131 7.89 5.80 -3.62
CA LYS A 131 7.08 6.95 -4.08
C LYS A 131 5.67 6.45 -4.37
N GLU A 132 4.71 7.09 -3.77
CA GLU A 132 3.31 6.70 -3.86
C GLU A 132 2.46 7.78 -4.50
N LYS A 133 1.41 7.34 -5.19
CA LYS A 133 0.34 8.19 -5.70
C LYS A 133 -0.99 7.54 -5.34
N LEU A 134 -1.87 8.34 -4.76
CA LEU A 134 -3.21 7.94 -4.38
C LEU A 134 -4.22 8.78 -5.15
N ALA A 135 -5.27 8.15 -5.64
CA ALA A 135 -6.46 8.83 -6.15
C ALA A 135 -7.69 8.13 -5.60
N SER A 136 -8.70 8.89 -5.16
CA SER A 136 -9.94 8.32 -4.66
C SER A 136 -11.17 9.18 -5.01
N LEU A 137 -12.31 8.49 -5.04
CA LEU A 137 -13.63 9.06 -5.14
C LEU A 137 -14.43 8.61 -3.93
N ALA A 138 -15.10 9.55 -3.27
CA ALA A 138 -15.99 9.27 -2.15
C ALA A 138 -17.37 9.84 -2.40
N LEU A 139 -18.39 9.09 -1.96
CA LEU A 139 -19.77 9.54 -1.79
C LEU A 139 -20.09 9.50 -0.31
N TYR A 140 -20.78 10.51 0.19
CA TYR A 140 -21.13 10.56 1.60
C TYR A 140 -22.49 11.18 1.86
N GLY A 141 -23.08 10.80 2.98
CA GLY A 141 -24.31 11.39 3.51
C GLY A 141 -24.20 11.55 5.01
N ALA A 142 -24.56 12.73 5.50
CA ALA A 142 -24.65 13.05 6.91
C ALA A 142 -26.08 13.44 7.25
N MET A 143 -26.72 12.70 8.13
CA MET A 143 -28.04 13.03 8.67
C MET A 143 -27.89 13.63 10.08
N GLN A 144 -28.60 14.69 10.34
CA GLN A 144 -28.63 15.32 11.66
C GLN A 144 -30.06 15.69 12.03
N LYS A 145 -30.53 15.22 13.19
CA LYS A 145 -31.85 15.54 13.72
C LYS A 145 -31.77 16.63 14.80
N GLU A 146 -32.87 17.29 15.03
CA GLU A 146 -32.99 18.35 16.04
C GLU A 146 -32.74 17.85 17.48
N ASP A 147 -33.07 16.59 17.76
CA ASP A 147 -32.83 15.93 19.05
C ASP A 147 -31.36 15.56 19.31
N GLY A 148 -30.46 15.93 18.37
CA GLY A 148 -29.02 15.68 18.43
C GLY A 148 -28.57 14.31 17.89
N GLN A 149 -29.47 13.47 17.42
CA GLN A 149 -29.09 12.21 16.74
C GLN A 149 -28.43 12.53 15.39
N TYR A 150 -27.42 11.75 15.04
CA TYR A 150 -26.75 11.83 13.74
C TYR A 150 -26.40 10.46 13.18
N LEU A 151 -26.34 10.38 11.87
CA LEU A 151 -25.90 9.23 11.11
C LEU A 151 -25.04 9.69 9.94
N ASP A 152 -23.79 9.22 9.90
CA ASP A 152 -22.87 9.48 8.80
C ASP A 152 -22.61 8.19 8.06
N ILE A 153 -22.62 8.26 6.72
CA ILE A 153 -22.33 7.13 5.84
C ILE A 153 -21.32 7.62 4.80
N ILE A 154 -20.21 6.90 4.63
CA ILE A 154 -19.19 7.20 3.63
C ILE A 154 -18.91 5.93 2.84
N LEU A 155 -18.96 6.04 1.50
CA LEU A 155 -18.51 5.03 0.56
C LEU A 155 -17.32 5.61 -0.22
N ARG A 156 -16.18 4.93 -0.23
CA ARG A 156 -14.98 5.42 -0.93
C ARG A 156 -14.31 4.31 -1.73
N GLY A 157 -14.02 4.59 -3.01
CA GLY A 157 -13.14 3.81 -3.85
C GLY A 157 -11.80 4.52 -4.03
N SER A 158 -10.69 3.78 -3.89
CA SER A 158 -9.34 4.34 -3.97
C SER A 158 -8.43 3.50 -4.84
N ARG A 159 -7.42 4.13 -5.42
CA ARG A 159 -6.34 3.48 -6.14
C ARG A 159 -5.01 4.04 -5.67
N VAL A 160 -4.10 3.15 -5.27
CA VAL A 160 -2.73 3.49 -4.87
C VAL A 160 -1.76 2.86 -5.86
N LYS A 161 -0.78 3.64 -6.29
CA LYS A 161 0.40 3.19 -7.04
C LYS A 161 1.62 3.40 -6.17
N ASN A 162 2.52 2.44 -6.14
CA ASN A 162 3.79 2.54 -5.45
C ASN A 162 4.91 2.11 -6.38
N ASP A 163 5.92 2.96 -6.52
CA ASP A 163 7.21 2.69 -7.16
C ASP A 163 8.25 2.67 -6.05
N TYR A 164 8.91 1.53 -5.81
CA TYR A 164 9.87 1.39 -4.72
C TYR A 164 11.19 0.76 -5.16
N THR A 165 12.25 1.09 -4.46
CA THR A 165 13.58 0.50 -4.61
C THR A 165 14.03 -0.02 -3.26
N VAL A 166 14.48 -1.27 -3.21
CA VAL A 166 15.05 -1.91 -2.02
C VAL A 166 16.36 -2.61 -2.35
N TYR A 167 17.20 -2.80 -1.32
CA TYR A 167 18.52 -3.41 -1.44
C TYR A 167 18.62 -4.65 -0.56
N ASN A 168 19.36 -5.66 -1.03
CA ASN A 168 19.68 -6.85 -0.24
C ASN A 168 20.91 -6.63 0.66
N GLU A 169 21.36 -7.70 1.32
CA GLU A 169 22.52 -7.68 2.20
C GLU A 169 23.83 -7.37 1.47
N MET A 170 23.92 -7.72 0.18
CA MET A 170 25.07 -7.45 -0.70
C MET A 170 24.92 -6.14 -1.49
N ASN A 171 23.96 -5.29 -1.10
CA ASN A 171 23.65 -4.02 -1.75
C ASN A 171 23.18 -4.14 -3.22
N HIS A 172 22.67 -5.32 -3.61
CA HIS A 172 22.02 -5.46 -4.90
C HIS A 172 20.65 -4.80 -4.87
N ARG A 173 20.36 -4.03 -5.92
CA ARG A 173 19.13 -3.25 -6.09
C ARG A 173 17.99 -4.09 -6.65
N LEU A 174 16.80 -3.90 -6.11
CA LEU A 174 15.54 -4.37 -6.66
C LEU A 174 14.58 -3.18 -6.80
N ASP A 175 14.10 -2.94 -8.00
CA ASP A 175 13.01 -1.99 -8.26
C ASP A 175 11.69 -2.73 -8.39
N GLY A 176 10.69 -2.28 -7.66
CA GLY A 176 9.36 -2.83 -7.69
C GLY A 176 8.31 -1.78 -7.99
N LYS A 177 7.26 -2.19 -8.67
CA LYS A 177 6.08 -1.36 -8.96
C LYS A 177 4.82 -2.18 -8.75
N TYR A 178 3.85 -1.59 -8.08
CA TYR A 178 2.53 -2.21 -7.99
C TYR A 178 1.41 -1.17 -7.96
N ARG A 179 0.22 -1.67 -8.17
CA ARG A 179 -1.03 -0.92 -8.09
C ARG A 179 -2.00 -1.72 -7.27
N THR A 180 -2.68 -1.05 -6.36
CA THR A 180 -3.73 -1.68 -5.55
C THR A 180 -4.98 -0.81 -5.56
N GLY A 181 -6.13 -1.44 -5.42
CA GLY A 181 -7.42 -0.79 -5.23
C GLY A 181 -7.91 -1.05 -3.81
N GLY A 182 -8.63 -0.10 -3.25
CA GLY A 182 -9.28 -0.21 -1.96
C GLY A 182 -10.72 0.29 -2.05
N LEU A 183 -11.62 -0.42 -1.37
CA LEU A 183 -12.99 0.01 -1.13
C LEU A 183 -13.18 0.14 0.38
N SER A 184 -13.77 1.24 0.82
CA SER A 184 -14.13 1.42 2.22
C SER A 184 -15.57 1.89 2.36
N VAL A 185 -16.21 1.38 3.41
CA VAL A 185 -17.52 1.82 3.88
C VAL A 185 -17.37 2.20 5.34
N SER A 186 -17.80 3.39 5.70
CA SER A 186 -17.85 3.86 7.08
C SER A 186 -19.27 4.23 7.44
N VAL A 187 -19.73 3.81 8.60
CA VAL A 187 -21.03 4.17 9.17
C VAL A 187 -20.81 4.60 10.61
N GLU A 188 -21.17 5.81 10.94
CA GLU A 188 -21.11 6.34 12.30
C GLU A 188 -22.50 6.81 12.72
N TYR A 189 -22.97 6.31 13.86
CA TYR A 189 -24.23 6.74 14.48
C TYR A 189 -23.96 7.22 15.90
N GLY A 190 -24.59 8.33 16.30
CA GLY A 190 -24.46 8.84 17.65
C GLY A 190 -25.55 9.85 18.03
N LYS A 191 -25.47 10.30 19.28
CA LYS A 191 -26.33 11.35 19.81
C LYS A 191 -25.49 12.41 20.52
N ARG A 192 -25.64 13.66 20.13
CA ARG A 192 -25.03 14.81 20.77
C ARG A 192 -25.86 15.23 21.96
N MET A 193 -25.31 15.09 23.16
CA MET A 193 -25.98 15.60 24.36
C MET A 193 -25.66 17.11 24.49
N LYS A 194 -26.71 17.93 24.50
CA LYS A 194 -26.58 19.33 24.97
C LYS A 194 -26.54 19.28 26.48
N LYS A 195 -25.47 19.73 27.08
CA LYS A 195 -25.45 20.02 28.52
C LYS A 195 -26.17 21.34 28.69
N GLU A 196 -27.39 21.31 29.27
CA GLU A 196 -28.03 22.52 29.75
C GLU A 196 -27.19 23.05 30.94
N ASN A 197 -26.74 24.29 30.82
CA ASN A 197 -26.14 25.02 31.93
C ASN A 197 -27.21 25.72 32.70
#